data_34a14b153b401fa393595c7d750be5cd
#
_entry.id   34a14b153b401fa393595c7d750be5cd
#
_cell.length_a   1.000
_cell.length_b   1.000
_cell.length_c   1.000
_cell.angle_alpha   90.00
_cell.angle_beta   90.00
_cell.angle_gamma   90.00
#
_symmetry.space_group_name_H-M   'P 1'
#
loop_
_entity.id
_entity.type
_entity.pdbx_description
1 polymer ?
#
loop_
_entity_poly.entity_id
_entity_poly.type
_entity_poly.pdbx_seq_one_letter_code
_entity_poly.pdbx_strand_id
1 'polypeptide(L)'
;MNGNYLEASVKLINQKTKFKCQVNGKEPVVVDYIPPFGDGEGYTSLELLLMSLASCFGSTVKLMINNHLKKQVAGVKVLASGTRKEEHPTSFESITLKLEIAASDLDAEELEKTIQFAKDSMCPVWDMLRNNVEITTENAIILGRGK
;
A
#
# COMPACT_ATOMS: atom_id res chain seq x y z
N MET A 1 25.37 3.11 0.50
CA MET A 1 24.09 3.84 0.74
C MET A 1 23.57 3.48 2.12
N ASN A 2 23.26 4.47 2.90
CA ASN A 2 22.64 4.22 4.20
C ASN A 2 21.18 3.85 3.98
N GLY A 3 20.78 2.60 4.30
CA GLY A 3 19.41 2.13 4.12
C GLY A 3 18.34 2.88 4.92
N ASN A 4 18.78 3.74 5.85
CA ASN A 4 17.86 4.55 6.66
C ASN A 4 17.54 5.91 6.06
N TYR A 5 18.13 6.24 4.92
CA TYR A 5 17.85 7.49 4.21
C TYR A 5 17.26 7.20 2.82
N LEU A 6 16.12 7.78 2.56
CA LEU A 6 15.43 7.65 1.27
C LEU A 6 15.15 9.06 0.73
N GLU A 7 15.28 9.20 -0.58
CA GLU A 7 15.08 10.49 -1.25
C GLU A 7 14.29 10.31 -2.54
N ALA A 8 13.34 11.19 -2.76
CA ALA A 8 12.59 11.26 -4.00
C ALA A 8 12.59 12.70 -4.51
N SER A 9 12.61 12.89 -5.81
CA SER A 9 12.50 14.17 -6.45
C SER A 9 11.17 14.30 -7.20
N VAL A 10 10.60 15.48 -7.20
CA VAL A 10 9.33 15.79 -7.85
C VAL A 10 9.50 17.08 -8.63
N LYS A 11 9.26 17.02 -9.95
CA LYS A 11 9.45 18.17 -10.84
C LYS A 11 8.20 18.42 -11.67
N LEU A 12 7.71 19.64 -11.64
CA LEU A 12 6.57 20.05 -12.47
C LEU A 12 6.97 20.03 -13.95
N ILE A 13 6.15 19.39 -14.79
CA ILE A 13 6.43 19.22 -16.21
C ILE A 13 5.38 19.80 -17.16
N ASN A 14 4.40 20.53 -16.62
CA ASN A 14 3.45 21.30 -17.45
C ASN A 14 3.06 22.58 -16.74
N GLN A 15 2.07 23.30 -17.26
CA GLN A 15 1.60 24.56 -16.68
C GLN A 15 0.52 24.38 -15.61
N LYS A 16 0.17 23.16 -15.29
CA LYS A 16 -0.85 22.83 -14.28
C LYS A 16 -0.23 22.07 -13.10
N THR A 17 -0.59 20.82 -12.94
CA THR A 17 -0.19 20.03 -11.77
C THR A 17 0.45 18.70 -12.11
N LYS A 18 0.97 18.55 -13.34
CA LYS A 18 1.61 17.31 -13.73
C LYS A 18 3.07 17.30 -13.26
N PHE A 19 3.42 16.29 -12.48
CA PHE A 19 4.75 16.13 -11.92
C PHE A 19 5.38 14.83 -12.40
N LYS A 20 6.66 14.88 -12.69
CA LYS A 20 7.50 13.71 -12.84
C LYS A 20 8.14 13.42 -11.48
N CYS A 21 7.84 12.25 -10.93
CA CYS A 21 8.33 11.84 -9.62
C CYS A 21 9.33 10.71 -9.80
N GLN A 22 10.47 10.79 -9.15
CA GLN A 22 11.55 9.85 -9.40
C GLN A 22 12.37 9.59 -8.14
N VAL A 23 12.73 8.32 -7.98
CA VAL A 23 13.77 7.89 -7.06
C VAL A 23 14.98 7.51 -7.93
N ASN A 24 16.17 7.91 -7.52
CA ASN A 24 17.37 7.68 -8.30
C ASN A 24 17.53 6.21 -8.70
N GLY A 25 17.79 5.96 -9.97
CA GLY A 25 17.98 4.63 -10.52
C GLY A 25 16.70 3.85 -10.82
N LYS A 26 15.53 4.49 -10.68
CA LYS A 26 14.24 3.84 -10.94
C LYS A 26 13.44 4.58 -11.99
N GLU A 27 12.52 3.87 -12.64
CA GLU A 27 11.61 4.46 -13.59
C GLU A 27 10.74 5.52 -12.92
N PRO A 28 10.54 6.67 -13.57
CA PRO A 28 9.71 7.72 -13.00
C PRO A 28 8.22 7.37 -13.02
N VAL A 29 7.50 8.01 -12.11
CA VAL A 29 6.04 7.93 -12.04
C VAL A 29 5.48 9.32 -12.29
N VAL A 30 4.40 9.41 -13.06
CA VAL A 30 3.71 10.66 -13.31
C VAL A 30 2.58 10.82 -12.31
N VAL A 31 2.55 11.98 -11.66
CA VAL A 31 1.48 12.38 -10.74
C VAL A 31 0.78 13.58 -11.36
N ASP A 32 -0.55 13.55 -11.38
CA ASP A 32 -1.34 14.65 -11.90
C ASP A 32 -2.66 14.73 -11.15
N TYR A 33 -3.13 15.94 -10.95
CA TYR A 33 -4.43 16.14 -10.32
C TYR A 33 -5.56 16.01 -11.37
N ILE A 34 -6.77 15.82 -10.88
CA ILE A 34 -7.94 15.71 -11.77
C ILE A 34 -8.32 17.09 -12.33
N PRO A 35 -9.01 17.15 -13.49
CA PRO A 35 -9.54 18.41 -13.99
C PRO A 35 -10.48 19.08 -12.99
N PRO A 36 -10.54 20.42 -12.93
CA PRO A 36 -9.89 21.36 -13.83
C PRO A 36 -8.46 21.76 -13.44
N PHE A 37 -7.96 21.33 -12.28
CA PHE A 37 -6.65 21.76 -11.79
C PHE A 37 -5.50 21.06 -12.51
N GLY A 38 -5.68 19.79 -12.83
CA GLY A 38 -4.76 19.01 -13.65
C GLY A 38 -5.47 18.50 -14.90
N ASP A 39 -4.83 17.59 -15.60
CA ASP A 39 -5.37 16.93 -16.80
C ASP A 39 -5.76 15.47 -16.54
N GLY A 40 -5.54 14.96 -15.34
CA GLY A 40 -5.84 13.58 -14.99
C GLY A 40 -4.95 12.57 -15.71
N GLU A 41 -3.72 12.92 -16.04
CA GLU A 41 -2.82 12.09 -16.85
C GLU A 41 -1.81 11.30 -16.00
N GLY A 42 -2.03 11.23 -14.72
CA GLY A 42 -1.19 10.46 -13.80
C GLY A 42 -1.96 10.01 -12.57
N TYR A 43 -1.26 9.39 -11.64
CA TYR A 43 -1.86 9.05 -10.34
C TYR A 43 -2.01 10.31 -9.50
N THR A 44 -3.04 10.35 -8.66
CA THR A 44 -3.10 11.38 -7.63
C THR A 44 -2.22 10.97 -6.45
N SER A 45 -1.84 11.95 -5.63
CA SER A 45 -1.01 11.68 -4.45
C SER A 45 -1.69 10.71 -3.47
N LEU A 46 -3.01 10.84 -3.29
CA LEU A 46 -3.75 9.96 -2.39
C LEU A 46 -3.87 8.54 -2.94
N GLU A 47 -3.96 8.38 -4.26
CA GLU A 47 -3.89 7.05 -4.87
C GLU A 47 -2.54 6.39 -4.63
N LEU A 48 -1.45 7.15 -4.74
CA LEU A 48 -0.12 6.64 -4.43
C LEU A 48 0.01 6.25 -2.96
N LEU A 49 -0.62 7.00 -2.06
CA LEU A 49 -0.61 6.67 -0.64
C LEU A 49 -1.29 5.32 -0.40
N LEU A 50 -2.45 5.09 -1.03
CA LEU A 50 -3.15 3.80 -0.92
C LEU A 50 -2.30 2.65 -1.47
N MET A 51 -1.67 2.85 -2.62
CA MET A 51 -0.78 1.85 -3.21
C MET A 51 0.43 1.57 -2.32
N SER A 52 0.99 2.61 -1.71
CA SER A 52 2.10 2.48 -0.77
C SER A 52 1.73 1.63 0.43
N LEU A 53 0.59 1.94 1.06
CA LEU A 53 0.11 1.18 2.21
C LEU A 53 -0.18 -0.28 1.83
N ALA A 54 -0.90 -0.48 0.72
CA ALA A 54 -1.28 -1.82 0.27
C ALA A 54 -0.07 -2.69 -0.05
N SER A 55 0.91 -2.15 -0.78
CA SER A 55 2.10 -2.90 -1.15
C SER A 55 2.99 -3.20 0.05
N CYS A 56 3.15 -2.25 0.95
CA CYS A 56 3.93 -2.43 2.17
C CYS A 56 3.32 -3.51 3.06
N PHE A 57 2.02 -3.43 3.29
CA PHE A 57 1.29 -4.39 4.11
C PHE A 57 1.33 -5.79 3.48
N GLY A 58 1.02 -5.90 2.19
CA GLY A 58 1.04 -7.17 1.46
C GLY A 58 2.41 -7.82 1.45
N SER A 59 3.46 -7.04 1.21
CA SER A 59 4.84 -7.53 1.24
C SER A 59 5.20 -8.04 2.63
N THR A 60 4.85 -7.30 3.67
CA THR A 60 5.14 -7.69 5.05
C THR A 60 4.48 -9.01 5.40
N VAL A 61 3.18 -9.16 5.11
CA VAL A 61 2.46 -10.39 5.39
C VAL A 61 3.07 -11.57 4.62
N LYS A 62 3.35 -11.37 3.33
CA LYS A 62 3.96 -12.43 2.51
C LYS A 62 5.30 -12.89 3.08
N LEU A 63 6.17 -11.95 3.39
CA LEU A 63 7.51 -12.27 3.91
C LEU A 63 7.43 -12.98 5.25
N MET A 64 6.49 -12.61 6.09
CA MET A 64 6.31 -13.26 7.38
C MET A 64 5.81 -14.70 7.22
N ILE A 65 4.86 -14.92 6.33
CA ILE A 65 4.38 -16.28 6.05
C ILE A 65 5.54 -17.15 5.53
N ASN A 66 6.30 -16.62 4.58
CA ASN A 66 7.43 -17.36 3.99
C ASN A 66 8.53 -17.64 5.03
N ASN A 67 8.91 -16.62 5.79
CA ASN A 67 10.11 -16.69 6.62
C ASN A 67 9.85 -17.22 8.04
N HIS A 68 8.71 -16.90 8.63
CA HIS A 68 8.40 -17.33 9.99
C HIS A 68 7.60 -18.62 10.03
N LEU A 69 6.59 -18.74 9.17
CA LEU A 69 5.77 -19.96 9.12
C LEU A 69 6.36 -21.02 8.20
N LYS A 70 7.37 -20.66 7.38
CA LYS A 70 8.01 -21.55 6.41
C LYS A 70 7.00 -22.13 5.41
N LYS A 71 6.02 -21.33 5.03
CA LYS A 71 4.96 -21.72 4.09
C LYS A 71 5.08 -20.94 2.79
N GLN A 72 4.62 -21.55 1.70
CA GLN A 72 4.67 -20.97 0.38
C GLN A 72 3.42 -20.15 0.10
N VAL A 73 3.62 -18.95 -0.39
CA VAL A 73 2.54 -18.07 -0.85
C VAL A 73 2.62 -17.97 -2.37
N ALA A 74 1.58 -18.43 -3.05
CA ALA A 74 1.51 -18.41 -4.50
C ALA A 74 1.08 -17.04 -5.04
N GLY A 75 0.34 -16.27 -4.26
CA GLY A 75 -0.11 -14.95 -4.68
C GLY A 75 -0.62 -14.11 -3.53
N VAL A 76 -0.54 -12.81 -3.70
CA VAL A 76 -1.06 -11.82 -2.76
C VAL A 76 -1.75 -10.74 -3.58
N LYS A 77 -2.98 -10.42 -3.20
CA LYS A 77 -3.69 -9.27 -3.74
C LYS A 77 -4.21 -8.43 -2.58
N VAL A 78 -3.97 -7.14 -2.64
CA VAL A 78 -4.50 -6.20 -1.65
C VAL A 78 -5.29 -5.13 -2.39
N LEU A 79 -6.55 -4.99 -2.04
CA LEU A 79 -7.38 -3.89 -2.50
C LEU A 79 -7.46 -2.87 -1.37
N ALA A 80 -6.97 -1.67 -1.63
CA ALA A 80 -7.03 -0.56 -0.68
C ALA A 80 -8.11 0.42 -1.14
N SER A 81 -9.02 0.76 -0.25
CA SER A 81 -10.02 1.78 -0.50
C SER A 81 -10.07 2.75 0.68
N GLY A 82 -10.33 4.02 0.39
CA GLY A 82 -10.35 5.04 1.42
C GLY A 82 -11.48 6.03 1.22
N THR A 83 -12.06 6.49 2.31
CA THR A 83 -13.08 7.55 2.34
C THR A 83 -12.43 8.82 2.84
N ARG A 84 -12.56 9.90 2.07
CA ARG A 84 -11.98 11.20 2.42
C ARG A 84 -12.97 12.03 3.21
N LYS A 85 -12.45 12.92 4.03
CA LYS A 85 -13.24 13.95 4.71
C LYS A 85 -13.82 14.91 3.68
N GLU A 86 -14.99 15.47 3.98
CA GLU A 86 -15.64 16.45 3.10
C GLU A 86 -14.97 17.83 3.19
N GLU A 87 -14.44 18.17 4.34
CA GLU A 87 -13.81 19.46 4.60
C GLU A 87 -12.30 19.40 4.44
N HIS A 88 -11.72 20.51 3.99
CA HIS A 88 -10.26 20.61 3.85
C HIS A 88 -9.55 20.59 5.20
N PRO A 89 -8.39 19.94 5.26
CA PRO A 89 -7.78 19.12 4.21
C PRO A 89 -8.56 17.82 4.02
N THR A 90 -8.91 17.49 2.77
CA THR A 90 -9.73 16.32 2.45
C THR A 90 -8.93 15.01 2.53
N SER A 91 -8.29 14.79 3.65
CA SER A 91 -7.51 13.59 3.93
C SER A 91 -8.41 12.38 4.17
N PHE A 92 -7.85 11.19 4.16
CA PHE A 92 -8.62 9.99 4.48
C PHE A 92 -9.06 9.99 5.94
N GLU A 93 -10.33 9.76 6.18
CA GLU A 93 -10.84 9.48 7.52
C GLU A 93 -10.81 7.98 7.81
N SER A 94 -10.95 7.13 6.79
CA SER A 94 -10.88 5.69 6.93
C SER A 94 -10.29 5.04 5.69
N ILE A 95 -9.59 3.94 5.89
CA ILE A 95 -9.04 3.09 4.82
C ILE A 95 -9.38 1.64 5.16
N THR A 96 -9.77 0.88 4.15
CA THR A 96 -9.97 -0.57 4.27
C THR A 96 -9.00 -1.29 3.34
N LEU A 97 -8.30 -2.27 3.88
CA LEU A 97 -7.44 -3.17 3.11
C LEU A 97 -8.09 -4.54 3.04
N LYS A 98 -8.37 -5.02 1.84
CA LYS A 98 -8.85 -6.38 1.59
C LYS A 98 -7.70 -7.21 1.06
N LEU A 99 -7.26 -8.18 1.85
CA LEU A 99 -6.12 -9.03 1.56
C LEU A 99 -6.60 -10.41 1.11
N GLU A 100 -6.16 -10.83 -0.07
CA GLU A 100 -6.35 -12.20 -0.55
C GLU A 100 -4.98 -12.87 -0.64
N ILE A 101 -4.83 -13.99 0.06
CA ILE A 101 -3.61 -14.79 0.05
C ILE A 101 -3.90 -16.11 -0.64
N ALA A 102 -3.15 -16.40 -1.70
CA ALA A 102 -3.19 -17.70 -2.36
C ALA A 102 -2.14 -18.60 -1.72
N ALA A 103 -2.59 -19.54 -0.91
CA ALA A 103 -1.71 -20.49 -0.22
C ALA A 103 -2.50 -21.77 0.08
N SER A 104 -1.85 -22.93 -0.06
CA SER A 104 -2.51 -24.21 0.15
C SER A 104 -2.34 -24.77 1.55
N ASP A 105 -1.40 -24.24 2.32
CA ASP A 105 -1.00 -24.78 3.63
C ASP A 105 -1.02 -23.69 4.72
N LEU A 106 -1.98 -22.80 4.64
CA LEU A 106 -2.14 -21.70 5.58
C LEU A 106 -3.56 -21.72 6.10
N ASP A 107 -3.74 -21.72 7.42
CA ASP A 107 -5.07 -21.64 7.99
C ASP A 107 -5.43 -20.20 8.40
N ALA A 108 -6.70 -19.99 8.70
CA ALA A 108 -7.22 -18.67 9.01
C ALA A 108 -6.62 -18.07 10.30
N GLU A 109 -6.33 -18.91 11.29
CA GLU A 109 -5.73 -18.45 12.55
C GLU A 109 -4.30 -17.99 12.35
N GLU A 110 -3.52 -18.73 11.59
CA GLU A 110 -2.14 -18.36 11.23
C GLU A 110 -2.10 -17.05 10.47
N LEU A 111 -3.01 -16.86 9.52
CA LEU A 111 -3.11 -15.64 8.76
C LEU A 111 -3.47 -14.46 9.66
N GLU A 112 -4.46 -14.62 10.53
CA GLU A 112 -4.89 -13.55 11.43
C GLU A 112 -3.76 -13.12 12.37
N LYS A 113 -3.03 -14.06 12.93
CA LYS A 113 -1.88 -13.77 13.79
C LYS A 113 -0.77 -13.04 13.03
N THR A 114 -0.53 -13.45 11.80
CA THR A 114 0.46 -12.78 10.93
C THR A 114 0.06 -11.35 10.61
N ILE A 115 -1.21 -11.14 10.28
CA ILE A 115 -1.75 -9.81 10.00
C ILE A 115 -1.61 -8.92 11.23
N GLN A 116 -1.97 -9.42 12.40
CA GLN A 116 -1.89 -8.64 13.63
C GLN A 116 -0.44 -8.26 13.94
N PHE A 117 0.49 -9.17 13.76
CA PHE A 117 1.92 -8.87 13.96
C PHE A 117 2.45 -7.86 12.94
N ALA A 118 1.99 -7.95 11.69
CA ALA A 118 2.35 -6.98 10.66
C ALA A 118 1.90 -5.56 11.05
N LYS A 119 0.67 -5.44 11.56
CA LYS A 119 0.12 -4.17 12.03
C LYS A 119 0.91 -3.60 13.21
N ASP A 120 1.19 -4.43 14.18
CA ASP A 120 1.74 -3.98 15.47
C ASP A 120 3.23 -3.69 15.40
N SER A 121 3.98 -4.39 14.56
CA SER A 121 5.43 -4.43 14.71
C SER A 121 6.25 -4.33 13.42
N MET A 122 5.65 -4.49 12.23
CA MET A 122 6.46 -4.72 11.04
C MET A 122 6.22 -3.78 9.86
N CYS A 123 5.01 -3.32 9.64
CA CYS A 123 4.70 -2.51 8.45
C CYS A 123 4.94 -1.02 8.72
N PRO A 124 6.00 -0.42 8.14
CA PRO A 124 6.32 0.98 8.45
C PRO A 124 5.27 1.98 7.93
N VAL A 125 4.65 1.72 6.78
CA VAL A 125 3.63 2.63 6.26
C VAL A 125 2.37 2.57 7.14
N TRP A 126 1.99 1.38 7.57
CA TRP A 126 0.90 1.22 8.54
C TRP A 126 1.18 2.03 9.81
N ASP A 127 2.38 1.88 10.33
CA ASP A 127 2.79 2.55 11.57
C ASP A 127 2.68 4.08 11.47
N MET A 128 3.08 4.63 10.33
CA MET A 128 3.00 6.08 10.12
C MET A 128 1.57 6.59 10.01
N LEU A 129 0.62 5.77 9.54
CA LEU A 129 -0.75 6.21 9.27
C LEU A 129 -1.73 5.88 10.38
N ARG A 130 -1.47 4.85 11.18
CA ARG A 130 -2.44 4.25 12.12
C ARG A 130 -3.03 5.21 13.16
N ASN A 131 -2.30 6.24 13.54
CA ASN A 131 -2.76 7.21 14.55
C ASN A 131 -3.56 8.36 13.95
N ASN A 132 -3.58 8.49 12.63
CA ASN A 132 -4.25 9.61 11.94
C ASN A 132 -5.44 9.17 11.08
N VAL A 133 -5.47 7.88 10.73
CA VAL A 133 -6.51 7.33 9.86
C VAL A 133 -6.99 6.02 10.47
N GLU A 134 -8.31 5.83 10.49
CA GLU A 134 -8.87 4.54 10.88
C GLU A 134 -8.64 3.53 9.76
N ILE A 135 -7.82 2.51 10.02
CA ILE A 135 -7.49 1.47 9.03
C ILE A 135 -8.05 0.13 9.49
N THR A 136 -8.89 -0.46 8.66
CA THR A 136 -9.45 -1.79 8.91
C THR A 136 -8.96 -2.78 7.86
N THR A 137 -8.94 -4.06 8.22
CA THR A 137 -8.50 -5.13 7.32
C THR A 137 -9.57 -6.21 7.22
N GLU A 138 -9.71 -6.74 6.01
CA GLU A 138 -10.46 -7.95 5.73
C GLU A 138 -9.51 -8.90 5.03
N ASN A 139 -9.66 -10.19 5.25
CA ASN A 139 -8.75 -11.16 4.65
C ASN A 139 -9.48 -12.43 4.21
N ALA A 140 -8.91 -13.10 3.21
CA ALA A 140 -9.39 -14.38 2.73
C ALA A 140 -8.20 -15.19 2.22
N ILE A 141 -8.25 -16.50 2.49
CA ILE A 141 -7.31 -17.45 1.90
C ILE A 141 -8.00 -18.07 0.70
N ILE A 142 -7.35 -17.99 -0.45
CA ILE A 142 -7.82 -18.67 -1.65
C ILE A 142 -6.89 -19.83 -1.94
N LEU A 143 -7.44 -20.93 -2.45
CA LEU A 143 -6.62 -22.09 -2.81
C LEU A 143 -5.73 -21.70 -3.97
N GLY A 144 -4.43 -21.77 -3.74
CA GLY A 144 -3.44 -21.41 -4.75
C GLY A 144 -3.53 -22.36 -5.94
N ARG A 145 -4.06 -21.87 -7.05
CA ARG A 145 -3.89 -22.55 -8.32
C ARG A 145 -2.67 -21.94 -8.95
N GLY A 146 -1.55 -22.66 -8.91
CA GLY A 146 -0.24 -22.24 -9.36
C GLY A 146 -0.21 -21.23 -10.51
N LYS A 147 -0.19 -19.98 -10.17
CA LYS A 147 0.10 -18.89 -11.10
C LYS A 147 0.79 -17.77 -10.37
#